data_2abc9081d3c2c621d0b7503b7e4b9900
#
_entry.id   2abc9081d3c2c621d0b7503b7e4b9900
#
_cell.length_a   1.000
_cell.length_b   1.000
_cell.length_c   1.000
_cell.angle_alpha   90.00
_cell.angle_beta   90.00
_cell.angle_gamma   90.00
#
_symmetry.space_group_name_H-M   'P 1'
#
loop_
_entity.id
_entity.type
_entity.pdbx_description
1 polymer ?
#
loop_
_entity_poly.entity_id
_entity_poly.type
_entity_poly.pdbx_seq_one_letter_code
_entity_poly.pdbx_strand_id
1 'polypeptide(L)'
;MTGAYERVTSLAELFARVGELALATLIFDIEPLVAPWNGGQQGLDRGVAEILGHAGTLPSVRAVVFSTNSSRRPSALPAGPGGEVGADGLVGLVGLVGLRVEYVTSAAKPLRMAPYRDLPRPGAVIGDQLPTDGILAYRLGYLFLHYDPPYGHVPIGPRLMHRWGRVVRPVLFGQRQP
;
A
#
# COMPACT_ATOMS: atom_id res chain seq x y z
N MET A 1 1.28 -12.48 -19.34
CA MET A 1 0.75 -12.75 -17.97
C MET A 1 -0.16 -11.58 -17.62
N THR A 2 -1.44 -11.80 -17.38
CA THR A 2 -2.36 -10.76 -16.89
C THR A 2 -2.17 -10.62 -15.38
N GLY A 3 -2.00 -9.41 -14.85
CA GLY A 3 -1.92 -9.15 -13.42
C GLY A 3 -3.23 -9.51 -12.71
N ALA A 4 -3.18 -9.80 -11.43
CA ALA A 4 -4.35 -9.97 -10.59
C ALA A 4 -4.82 -8.59 -10.08
N TYR A 5 -6.15 -8.36 -10.10
CA TYR A 5 -6.78 -7.10 -9.72
C TYR A 5 -8.06 -7.38 -8.93
N GLU A 6 -8.22 -6.70 -7.81
CA GLU A 6 -9.46 -6.68 -7.04
C GLU A 6 -9.72 -5.24 -6.55
N ARG A 7 -11.00 -4.89 -6.38
CA ARG A 7 -11.42 -3.60 -5.84
C ARG A 7 -11.84 -3.78 -4.40
N VAL A 8 -11.41 -2.87 -3.54
CA VAL A 8 -11.79 -2.81 -2.13
C VAL A 8 -12.21 -1.38 -1.77
N THR A 9 -13.21 -1.25 -0.90
CA THR A 9 -13.83 0.03 -0.57
C THR A 9 -13.63 0.46 0.88
N SER A 10 -13.12 -0.44 1.71
CA SER A 10 -12.85 -0.17 3.13
C SER A 10 -11.61 -0.91 3.62
N LEU A 11 -11.03 -0.45 4.74
CA LEU A 11 -9.92 -1.15 5.41
C LEU A 11 -10.36 -2.54 5.92
N ALA A 12 -11.57 -2.66 6.42
CA ALA A 12 -12.09 -3.96 6.90
C ALA A 12 -12.13 -4.99 5.77
N GLU A 13 -12.68 -4.63 4.61
CA GLU A 13 -12.70 -5.47 3.41
C GLU A 13 -11.28 -5.82 2.94
N LEU A 14 -10.38 -4.84 2.91
CA LEU A 14 -8.99 -5.01 2.53
C LEU A 14 -8.31 -6.06 3.41
N PHE A 15 -8.37 -5.91 4.74
CA PHE A 15 -7.68 -6.83 5.65
C PHE A 15 -8.34 -8.21 5.75
N ALA A 16 -9.66 -8.30 5.56
CA ALA A 16 -10.32 -9.59 5.38
C ALA A 16 -9.75 -10.32 4.15
N ARG A 17 -9.61 -9.61 3.03
CA ARG A 17 -9.07 -10.18 1.81
C ARG A 17 -7.59 -10.56 1.92
N VAL A 18 -6.79 -9.75 2.62
CA VAL A 18 -5.39 -10.08 2.93
C VAL A 18 -5.26 -11.40 3.69
N GLY A 19 -6.13 -11.61 4.70
CA GLY A 19 -6.17 -12.85 5.47
C GLY A 19 -6.59 -14.07 4.64
N GLU A 20 -7.65 -13.95 3.85
CA GLU A 20 -8.15 -15.01 2.96
C GLU A 20 -7.09 -15.48 1.96
N LEU A 21 -6.33 -14.55 1.39
CA LEU A 21 -5.28 -14.83 0.40
C LEU A 21 -3.93 -15.17 1.04
N ALA A 22 -3.81 -15.14 2.35
CA ALA A 22 -2.58 -15.36 3.10
C ALA A 22 -1.39 -14.55 2.56
N LEU A 23 -1.62 -13.26 2.27
CA LEU A 23 -0.59 -12.39 1.71
C LEU A 23 0.53 -12.15 2.72
N ALA A 24 1.79 -12.24 2.25
CA ALA A 24 2.97 -12.06 3.07
C ALA A 24 3.53 -10.63 3.01
N THR A 25 3.28 -9.89 1.92
CA THR A 25 3.75 -8.52 1.74
C THR A 25 2.60 -7.60 1.36
N LEU A 26 2.55 -6.44 2.02
CA LEU A 26 1.61 -5.38 1.74
C LEU A 26 2.38 -4.10 1.41
N ILE A 27 2.19 -3.53 0.22
CA ILE A 27 2.77 -2.25 -0.19
C ILE A 27 1.64 -1.23 -0.29
N PHE A 28 1.61 -0.27 0.62
CA PHE A 28 0.60 0.78 0.69
C PHE A 28 1.05 2.06 0.01
N ASP A 29 0.23 2.62 -0.88
CA ASP A 29 0.33 4.03 -1.19
C ASP A 29 -0.14 4.86 0.01
N ILE A 30 0.45 6.02 0.21
CA ILE A 30 0.15 6.84 1.38
C ILE A 30 -1.16 7.59 1.21
N GLU A 31 -1.29 8.32 0.14
CA GLU A 31 -2.50 9.12 -0.12
C GLU A 31 -3.42 8.36 -1.10
N PRO A 32 -4.71 8.31 -0.82
CA PRO A 32 -5.43 8.84 0.36
C PRO A 32 -5.66 7.79 1.45
N LEU A 33 -5.18 6.55 1.28
CA LEU A 33 -5.52 5.39 2.09
C LEU A 33 -4.98 5.51 3.53
N VAL A 34 -3.68 5.77 3.66
CA VAL A 34 -3.02 5.88 4.97
C VAL A 34 -3.23 7.27 5.56
N ALA A 35 -3.19 8.30 4.72
CA ALA A 35 -3.46 9.68 5.13
C ALA A 35 -4.22 10.44 4.05
N PRO A 36 -5.20 11.28 4.41
CA PRO A 36 -5.83 12.18 3.46
C PRO A 36 -4.80 13.09 2.77
N TRP A 37 -5.06 13.50 1.51
CA TRP A 37 -4.17 14.41 0.76
C TRP A 37 -3.85 15.71 1.53
N ASN A 38 -4.82 16.22 2.32
CA ASN A 38 -4.66 17.41 3.16
C ASN A 38 -4.41 17.09 4.64
N GLY A 39 -4.16 15.80 4.97
CA GLY A 39 -3.89 15.37 6.33
C GLY A 39 -2.52 15.88 6.81
N GLY A 40 -2.47 16.47 8.00
CA GLY A 40 -1.22 16.84 8.66
C GLY A 40 -0.40 15.63 9.09
N GLN A 41 0.74 15.90 9.75
CA GLN A 41 1.64 14.84 10.27
C GLN A 41 0.90 13.85 11.18
N GLN A 42 0.08 14.35 12.09
CA GLN A 42 -0.70 13.52 13.02
C GLN A 42 -1.65 12.55 12.29
N GLY A 43 -2.22 12.97 11.16
CA GLY A 43 -3.07 12.10 10.33
C GLY A 43 -2.28 10.96 9.71
N LEU A 44 -1.08 11.26 9.24
CA LEU A 44 -0.18 10.25 8.68
C LEU A 44 0.25 9.23 9.75
N ASP A 45 0.71 9.72 10.90
CA ASP A 45 1.17 8.86 12.00
C ASP A 45 0.05 7.94 12.51
N ARG A 46 -1.18 8.46 12.61
CA ARG A 46 -2.36 7.67 12.99
C ARG A 46 -2.70 6.60 11.95
N GLY A 47 -2.72 6.96 10.66
CA GLY A 47 -3.02 6.01 9.61
C GLY A 47 -1.97 4.90 9.50
N VAL A 48 -0.69 5.22 9.65
CA VAL A 48 0.38 4.23 9.72
C VAL A 48 0.16 3.28 10.90
N ALA A 49 -0.14 3.80 12.09
CA ALA A 49 -0.39 2.99 13.28
C ALA A 49 -1.61 2.07 13.11
N GLU A 50 -2.68 2.56 12.50
CA GLU A 50 -3.90 1.78 12.20
C GLU A 50 -3.60 0.61 11.26
N ILE A 51 -2.89 0.88 10.14
CA ILE A 51 -2.49 -0.16 9.18
C ILE A 51 -1.60 -1.22 9.85
N LEU A 52 -0.61 -0.80 10.64
CA LEU A 52 0.27 -1.72 11.34
C LEU A 52 -0.47 -2.54 12.40
N GLY A 53 -1.43 -1.93 13.10
CA GLY A 53 -2.29 -2.63 14.05
C GLY A 53 -3.06 -3.78 13.37
N HIS A 54 -3.68 -3.52 12.24
CA HIS A 54 -4.37 -4.56 11.46
C HIS A 54 -3.38 -5.60 10.90
N ALA A 55 -2.29 -5.18 10.30
CA ALA A 55 -1.29 -6.10 9.71
C ALA A 55 -0.70 -7.04 10.77
N GLY A 56 -0.44 -6.53 11.99
CA GLY A 56 0.10 -7.31 13.10
C GLY A 56 -0.83 -8.39 13.63
N THR A 57 -2.12 -8.34 13.34
CA THR A 57 -3.06 -9.41 13.71
C THR A 57 -3.10 -10.57 12.72
N LEU A 58 -2.48 -10.41 11.55
CA LEU A 58 -2.50 -11.41 10.48
C LEU A 58 -1.20 -12.21 10.44
N PRO A 59 -1.22 -13.50 10.78
CA PRO A 59 0.00 -14.31 10.90
C PRO A 59 0.72 -14.55 9.58
N SER A 60 0.05 -14.35 8.44
CA SER A 60 0.65 -14.46 7.11
C SER A 60 1.50 -13.25 6.75
N VAL A 61 1.20 -12.05 7.29
CA VAL A 61 1.88 -10.81 6.92
C VAL A 61 3.26 -10.75 7.57
N ARG A 62 4.28 -10.59 6.75
CA ARG A 62 5.70 -10.54 7.15
C ARG A 62 6.37 -9.22 6.81
N ALA A 63 5.81 -8.49 5.84
CA ALA A 63 6.34 -7.19 5.44
C ALA A 63 5.21 -6.20 5.13
N VAL A 64 5.36 -4.99 5.65
CA VAL A 64 4.54 -3.83 5.31
C VAL A 64 5.46 -2.73 4.79
N VAL A 65 5.17 -2.23 3.60
CA VAL A 65 5.92 -1.14 2.98
C VAL A 65 4.97 0.03 2.73
N PHE A 66 5.28 1.17 3.30
CA PHE A 66 4.63 2.43 2.95
C PHE A 66 5.42 3.10 1.85
N SER A 67 4.78 3.40 0.73
CA SER A 67 5.45 3.88 -0.46
C SER A 67 4.77 5.12 -1.02
N THR A 68 5.48 6.23 -1.08
CA THR A 68 4.97 7.49 -1.62
C THR A 68 5.92 8.11 -2.63
N ASN A 69 5.36 8.77 -3.65
CA ASN A 69 6.13 9.61 -4.58
C ASN A 69 6.49 10.98 -3.98
N SER A 70 5.94 11.33 -2.82
CA SER A 70 6.28 12.54 -2.08
C SER A 70 7.48 12.34 -1.14
N SER A 71 7.93 13.43 -0.51
CA SER A 71 8.97 13.41 0.53
C SER A 71 8.40 13.27 1.94
N ARG A 72 7.09 13.12 2.08
CA ARG A 72 6.37 13.03 3.33
C ARG A 72 6.79 11.80 4.12
N ARG A 73 6.98 11.92 5.44
CA ARG A 73 7.41 10.82 6.33
C ARG A 73 6.61 10.83 7.63
N PRO A 74 6.28 9.66 8.20
CA PRO A 74 5.76 9.58 9.57
C PRO A 74 6.84 9.92 10.58
N SER A 75 6.43 10.36 11.78
CA SER A 75 7.34 10.81 12.84
C SER A 75 8.13 9.67 13.48
N ALA A 76 7.61 8.44 13.47
CA ALA A 76 8.09 7.32 14.27
C ALA A 76 8.66 6.12 13.48
N LEU A 77 8.77 6.21 12.14
CA LEU A 77 9.38 5.14 11.35
C LEU A 77 10.82 5.46 10.96
N PRO A 78 11.72 4.47 11.00
CA PRO A 78 13.11 4.68 10.61
C PRO A 78 13.20 5.09 9.13
N ALA A 79 14.14 5.98 8.84
CA ALA A 79 14.43 6.41 7.49
C ALA A 79 15.42 5.43 6.83
N GLY A 80 14.96 4.67 5.84
CA GLY A 80 15.87 3.88 5.02
C GLY A 80 15.37 2.46 4.71
N PRO A 81 15.89 1.82 3.64
CA PRO A 81 15.62 0.43 3.36
C PRO A 81 16.30 -0.46 4.43
N GLY A 82 15.56 -1.39 4.98
CA GLY A 82 16.08 -2.41 5.90
C GLY A 82 16.07 -2.04 7.39
N GLY A 83 15.41 -0.96 7.79
CA GLY A 83 15.16 -0.69 9.20
C GLY A 83 14.12 -1.66 9.76
N GLU A 84 14.53 -2.63 10.57
CA GLU A 84 13.60 -3.35 11.42
C GLU A 84 13.08 -2.37 12.48
N VAL A 85 11.74 -2.23 12.58
CA VAL A 85 11.15 -1.51 13.71
C VAL A 85 11.26 -2.44 14.90
N GLY A 86 12.26 -2.18 15.76
CA GLY A 86 12.27 -2.77 17.08
C GLY A 86 11.00 -2.38 17.83
N ALA A 87 10.50 -3.28 18.65
CA ALA A 87 9.27 -3.11 19.43
C ALA A 87 9.22 -1.81 20.26
N ASP A 88 10.36 -1.14 20.44
CA ASP A 88 10.53 0.06 21.27
C ASP A 88 10.13 1.37 20.57
N GLY A 89 9.97 1.38 19.23
CA GLY A 89 9.61 2.58 18.46
C GLY A 89 8.11 2.81 18.30
N LEU A 90 7.28 1.81 18.58
CA LEU A 90 5.82 1.85 18.50
C LEU A 90 5.23 1.42 19.84
N VAL A 91 5.29 2.29 20.82
CA VAL A 91 4.69 2.07 22.16
C VAL A 91 3.19 1.80 21.99
N GLY A 92 2.78 0.56 22.23
CA GLY A 92 1.36 0.14 22.28
C GLY A 92 0.86 -0.76 21.16
N LEU A 93 1.65 -1.13 20.15
CA LEU A 93 1.24 -2.08 19.13
C LEU A 93 1.67 -3.51 19.50
N VAL A 94 0.76 -4.25 20.10
CA VAL A 94 0.92 -5.69 20.38
C VAL A 94 0.88 -6.45 19.05
N GLY A 95 1.87 -7.30 18.78
CA GLY A 95 1.85 -8.22 17.63
C GLY A 95 2.86 -7.94 16.50
N LEU A 96 3.75 -6.93 16.65
CA LEU A 96 4.70 -6.57 15.60
C LEU A 96 6.04 -7.36 15.63
N VAL A 97 6.19 -8.33 16.52
CA VAL A 97 7.41 -9.14 16.59
C VAL A 97 7.56 -9.95 15.30
N GLY A 98 8.61 -9.67 14.54
CA GLY A 98 8.89 -10.35 13.27
C GLY A 98 8.25 -9.73 12.02
N LEU A 99 7.55 -8.59 12.14
CA LEU A 99 7.02 -7.84 11.00
C LEU A 99 8.06 -6.84 10.49
N ARG A 100 8.52 -7.01 9.26
CA ARG A 100 9.39 -6.04 8.57
C ARG A 100 8.54 -4.83 8.15
N VAL A 101 8.91 -3.63 8.60
CA VAL A 101 8.23 -2.39 8.23
C VAL A 101 9.21 -1.46 7.51
N GLU A 102 8.84 -0.99 6.33
CA GLU A 102 9.66 -0.08 5.54
C GLU A 102 8.85 1.14 5.11
N TYR A 103 9.56 2.24 4.91
CA TYR A 103 9.00 3.47 4.38
C TYR A 103 9.84 4.00 3.22
N VAL A 104 9.26 4.06 2.03
CA VAL A 104 9.95 4.48 0.80
C VAL A 104 9.39 5.83 0.36
N THR A 105 10.18 6.90 0.59
CA THR A 105 9.89 8.24 0.07
C THR A 105 10.47 8.41 -1.32
N SER A 106 9.92 9.36 -2.09
CA SER A 106 10.39 9.63 -3.47
C SER A 106 10.54 8.32 -4.26
N ALA A 107 9.55 7.45 -4.10
CA ALA A 107 9.57 6.07 -4.59
C ALA A 107 9.74 5.95 -6.11
N ALA A 108 9.43 7.03 -6.84
CA ALA A 108 9.41 7.07 -8.32
C ALA A 108 8.59 5.92 -8.92
N LYS A 109 7.44 5.59 -8.28
CA LYS A 109 6.49 4.60 -8.81
C LYS A 109 5.95 5.07 -10.17
N PRO A 110 5.80 4.17 -11.14
CA PRO A 110 6.08 2.74 -11.12
C PRO A 110 7.47 2.37 -11.64
N LEU A 111 8.38 3.34 -11.78
CA LEU A 111 9.64 3.14 -12.51
C LEU A 111 10.70 2.41 -11.68
N ARG A 112 10.85 2.78 -10.41
CA ARG A 112 11.87 2.23 -9.52
C ARG A 112 11.38 0.97 -8.82
N MET A 113 12.00 -0.17 -9.14
CA MET A 113 11.63 -1.50 -8.59
C MET A 113 12.55 -1.97 -7.45
N ALA A 114 13.75 -1.39 -7.34
CA ALA A 114 14.78 -1.88 -6.41
C ALA A 114 14.30 -2.04 -4.95
N PRO A 115 13.52 -1.10 -4.35
CA PRO A 115 13.08 -1.23 -2.97
C PRO A 115 12.15 -2.42 -2.70
N TYR A 116 11.58 -3.06 -3.73
CA TYR A 116 10.52 -4.05 -3.57
C TYR A 116 10.92 -5.47 -3.99
N ARG A 117 12.18 -5.66 -4.49
CA ARG A 117 12.57 -6.95 -5.12
C ARG A 117 12.66 -8.11 -4.15
N ASP A 118 13.14 -7.83 -2.93
CA ASP A 118 13.47 -8.86 -1.94
C ASP A 118 12.36 -9.05 -0.89
N LEU A 119 11.14 -8.57 -1.21
CA LEU A 119 10.00 -8.71 -0.32
C LEU A 119 9.39 -10.12 -0.40
N PRO A 120 8.88 -10.65 0.72
CA PRO A 120 8.21 -11.96 0.76
C PRO A 120 7.05 -12.07 -0.22
N ARG A 121 6.75 -13.31 -0.66
CA ARG A 121 5.61 -13.61 -1.54
C ARG A 121 4.67 -14.61 -0.89
N PRO A 122 3.36 -14.57 -1.24
CA PRO A 122 2.67 -13.65 -2.16
C PRO A 122 2.52 -12.24 -1.58
N GLY A 123 2.28 -11.24 -2.44
CA GLY A 123 2.12 -9.86 -2.00
C GLY A 123 1.06 -9.08 -2.76
N ALA A 124 0.67 -7.94 -2.18
CA ALA A 124 -0.22 -6.99 -2.83
C ALA A 124 0.36 -5.57 -2.80
N VAL A 125 0.01 -4.80 -3.83
CA VAL A 125 0.12 -3.33 -3.83
C VAL A 125 -1.28 -2.77 -3.62
N ILE A 126 -1.41 -1.87 -2.67
CA ILE A 126 -2.66 -1.24 -2.27
C ILE A 126 -2.57 0.26 -2.56
N GLY A 127 -3.46 0.76 -3.38
CA GLY A 127 -3.47 2.18 -3.77
C GLY A 127 -4.69 2.52 -4.60
N ASP A 128 -4.88 3.81 -4.86
CA ASP A 128 -6.01 4.35 -5.62
C ASP A 128 -5.67 4.60 -7.10
N GLN A 129 -4.37 4.61 -7.45
CA GLN A 129 -3.90 5.04 -8.76
C GLN A 129 -3.37 3.88 -9.60
N LEU A 130 -4.18 3.42 -10.56
CA LEU A 130 -3.77 2.40 -11.52
C LEU A 130 -2.47 2.71 -12.30
N PRO A 131 -2.23 3.96 -12.77
CA PRO A 131 -1.02 4.27 -13.51
C PRO A 131 0.28 4.21 -12.71
N THR A 132 0.22 4.29 -11.40
CA THR A 132 1.37 4.20 -10.49
C THR A 132 1.39 2.87 -9.76
N ASP A 133 0.40 2.62 -8.92
CA ASP A 133 0.33 1.47 -8.03
C ASP A 133 -0.05 0.19 -8.77
N GLY A 134 -1.01 0.28 -9.70
CA GLY A 134 -1.40 -0.85 -10.54
C GLY A 134 -0.26 -1.32 -11.45
N ILE A 135 0.48 -0.39 -12.09
CA ILE A 135 1.66 -0.76 -12.88
C ILE A 135 2.76 -1.33 -11.98
N LEU A 136 2.97 -0.79 -10.78
CA LEU A 136 3.92 -1.34 -9.81
C LEU A 136 3.53 -2.79 -9.45
N ALA A 137 2.27 -3.04 -9.11
CA ALA A 137 1.77 -4.38 -8.81
C ALA A 137 2.01 -5.36 -9.96
N TYR A 138 1.64 -4.96 -11.19
CA TYR A 138 1.86 -5.74 -12.40
C TYR A 138 3.33 -6.12 -12.59
N ARG A 139 4.25 -5.15 -12.46
CA ARG A 139 5.69 -5.36 -12.62
C ARG A 139 6.30 -6.24 -11.54
N LEU A 140 5.76 -6.20 -10.31
CA LEU A 140 6.17 -7.07 -9.21
C LEU A 140 5.57 -8.48 -9.32
N GLY A 141 4.52 -8.67 -10.13
CA GLY A 141 3.72 -9.89 -10.13
C GLY A 141 2.93 -10.06 -8.83
N TYR A 142 2.50 -8.95 -8.24
CA TYR A 142 1.67 -8.86 -7.05
C TYR A 142 0.22 -8.62 -7.41
N LEU A 143 -0.70 -8.95 -6.48
CA LEU A 143 -2.09 -8.54 -6.58
C LEU A 143 -2.19 -7.02 -6.47
N PHE A 144 -3.00 -6.39 -7.30
CA PHE A 144 -3.39 -5.00 -7.11
C PHE A 144 -4.73 -4.93 -6.39
N LEU A 145 -4.70 -4.51 -5.12
CA LEU A 145 -5.90 -4.17 -4.35
C LEU A 145 -6.20 -2.68 -4.56
N HIS A 146 -7.09 -2.42 -5.51
CA HIS A 146 -7.48 -1.05 -5.85
C HIS A 146 -8.41 -0.50 -4.77
N TYR A 147 -7.88 0.39 -3.95
CA TYR A 147 -8.64 1.06 -2.90
C TYR A 147 -9.43 2.23 -3.50
N ASP A 148 -10.74 2.10 -3.50
CA ASP A 148 -11.66 3.06 -4.11
C ASP A 148 -12.84 3.35 -3.16
N PRO A 149 -12.57 4.01 -2.01
CA PRO A 149 -13.62 4.43 -1.10
C PRO A 149 -14.43 5.60 -1.69
N PRO A 150 -15.61 5.88 -1.16
CA PRO A 150 -16.41 7.03 -1.57
C PRO A 150 -15.72 8.34 -1.14
N TYR A 151 -14.94 8.95 -2.04
CA TYR A 151 -14.26 10.21 -1.76
C TYR A 151 -15.22 11.40 -1.87
N GLY A 152 -15.24 12.28 -0.86
CA GLY A 152 -15.95 13.53 -0.92
C GLY A 152 -15.27 14.56 -1.83
N HIS A 153 -13.96 14.70 -1.76
CA HIS A 153 -13.18 15.66 -2.55
C HIS A 153 -11.86 15.03 -3.01
N VAL A 154 -11.68 14.95 -4.32
CA VAL A 154 -10.44 14.46 -4.93
C VAL A 154 -9.73 15.60 -5.63
N PRO A 155 -8.44 15.88 -5.36
CA PRO A 155 -7.65 16.87 -6.07
C PRO A 155 -7.59 16.63 -7.59
N ILE A 156 -7.28 17.69 -8.36
CA ILE A 156 -7.30 17.63 -9.84
C ILE A 156 -6.30 16.58 -10.39
N GLY A 157 -5.10 16.52 -9.83
CA GLY A 157 -4.06 15.58 -10.26
C GLY A 157 -4.51 14.12 -10.13
N PRO A 158 -4.91 13.64 -8.95
CA PRO A 158 -5.49 12.32 -8.77
C PRO A 158 -6.71 12.04 -9.67
N ARG A 159 -7.61 13.01 -9.91
CA ARG A 159 -8.74 12.84 -10.85
C ARG A 159 -8.29 12.51 -12.26
N LEU A 160 -7.25 13.18 -12.77
CA LEU A 160 -6.68 12.86 -14.08
C LEU A 160 -6.09 11.46 -14.10
N MET A 161 -5.37 11.07 -13.06
CA MET A 161 -4.79 9.73 -12.94
C MET A 161 -5.85 8.64 -12.88
N HIS A 162 -6.98 8.87 -12.19
CA HIS A 162 -8.12 7.93 -12.20
C HIS A 162 -8.73 7.78 -13.61
N ARG A 163 -8.78 8.86 -14.41
CA ARG A 163 -9.25 8.78 -15.81
C ARG A 163 -8.31 7.95 -16.68
N TRP A 164 -7.00 8.16 -16.54
CA TRP A 164 -5.98 7.36 -17.22
C TRP A 164 -6.03 5.89 -16.76
N GLY A 165 -6.24 5.65 -15.49
CA GLY A 165 -6.39 4.31 -14.93
C GLY A 165 -7.45 3.47 -15.62
N ARG A 166 -8.59 4.07 -16.01
CA ARG A 166 -9.65 3.36 -16.76
C ARG A 166 -9.20 2.84 -18.12
N VAL A 167 -8.27 3.55 -18.78
CA VAL A 167 -7.70 3.13 -20.07
C VAL A 167 -6.63 2.04 -19.87
N VAL A 168 -5.85 2.14 -18.83
CA VAL A 168 -4.71 1.24 -18.54
C VAL A 168 -5.18 -0.10 -17.95
N ARG A 169 -6.27 -0.11 -17.20
CA ARG A 169 -6.81 -1.30 -16.51
C ARG A 169 -6.98 -2.53 -17.41
N PRO A 170 -7.71 -2.46 -18.54
CA PRO A 170 -7.93 -3.64 -19.41
C PRO A 170 -6.63 -4.16 -20.03
N VAL A 171 -5.62 -3.31 -20.22
CA VAL A 171 -4.32 -3.70 -20.76
C VAL A 171 -3.51 -4.50 -19.74
N LEU A 172 -3.49 -4.07 -18.48
CA LEU A 172 -2.69 -4.70 -17.42
C LEU A 172 -3.37 -5.94 -16.82
N PHE A 173 -4.67 -5.87 -16.61
CA PHE A 173 -5.40 -6.87 -15.82
C PHE A 173 -6.42 -7.69 -16.60
N GLY A 174 -6.57 -7.41 -17.90
CA GLY A 174 -7.56 -8.09 -18.74
C GLY A 174 -9.01 -7.74 -18.39
N GLN A 175 -9.94 -8.19 -19.25
CA GLN A 175 -11.38 -8.04 -18.99
C GLN A 175 -11.92 -9.23 -18.20
N ARG A 176 -11.41 -9.53 -17.02
CA ARG A 176 -12.13 -10.40 -16.08
C ARG A 176 -13.00 -9.51 -15.20
N GLN A 177 -14.24 -9.34 -15.63
CA GLN A 177 -15.33 -9.11 -14.68
C GLN A 177 -15.77 -10.47 -14.15
N PRO A 178 -16.08 -10.58 -12.86
CA PRO A 178 -16.88 -11.69 -12.35
C PRO A 178 -18.29 -11.63 -12.94
#